data_c076b0eb447fc4cfad03e1b2bf76fcbc
#
_entry.id   c076b0eb447fc4cfad03e1b2bf76fcbc
#
_cell.length_a   1.000
_cell.length_b   1.000
_cell.length_c   1.000
_cell.angle_alpha   90.00
_cell.angle_beta   90.00
_cell.angle_gamma   90.00
#
_symmetry.space_group_name_H-M   'P 1'
#
loop_
_entity.id
_entity.type
_entity.pdbx_description
1 polymer ?
#
loop_
_entity_poly.entity_id
_entity_poly.type
_entity_poly.pdbx_seq_one_letter_code
_entity_poly.pdbx_strand_id
1 'polypeptide(L)'
;VLGALPAPAEGVDPLPTIEPEPQPKEPPVLEEPKPLPAIGSAPSTPTARQGKSQPWKPLPVLPEIEPEPVPDTISEPEPVPEVATTATEPEPKTKSSFELQIGKVWLVRLGVVLVLTGLVHLARMGYEGITDEVRPYVNASLLYLVSFGMMAAGLFLHRRFEVLKNYSEVLTGGGMAAVYFSTYALYFVERPYLGLIESPVLAGVLLIAWAAFIITLATRRQSEVMAMFAIAGAYFASYIPLIHDSGGDHAIFTLFSNVALAIAATVFVIRNRWANVSFLSLFTTFAGFAYWRFVHPAGSGTEFWQGAGFLTAYWIIFTLAGFLSRHEQMTATQRSAFINLNNGAFFGLITITLLQTPALREQYWIFPLVLSAALAGLHKLARRQLPDEPLLADVLLAKAGLLLILAIMTLHQAEIGRAHV
;
A
#
# COMPACT_ATOMS: atom_id res chain seq x y z
N VAL A 1 43.04 36.60 -44.96
CA VAL A 1 43.92 36.41 -43.80
C VAL A 1 43.84 34.97 -43.40
N LEU A 2 44.80 34.15 -43.83
CA LEU A 2 44.98 32.73 -43.56
C LEU A 2 45.46 32.57 -42.11
N GLY A 3 44.67 32.00 -41.23
CA GLY A 3 45.03 31.59 -39.88
C GLY A 3 45.56 30.17 -39.85
N ALA A 4 46.76 29.97 -39.31
CA ALA A 4 47.52 28.75 -39.26
C ALA A 4 46.83 27.68 -38.38
N LEU A 5 46.89 26.41 -38.86
CA LEU A 5 46.50 25.21 -38.11
C LEU A 5 47.51 24.97 -36.99
N PRO A 6 47.10 24.56 -35.78
CA PRO A 6 48.00 24.14 -34.74
C PRO A 6 48.54 22.74 -34.99
N ALA A 7 49.80 22.53 -34.60
CA ALA A 7 50.58 21.31 -34.76
C ALA A 7 49.99 20.16 -33.91
N PRO A 8 50.19 18.89 -34.34
CA PRO A 8 49.71 17.73 -33.56
C PRO A 8 50.53 17.53 -32.29
N ALA A 9 49.78 17.25 -31.18
CA ALA A 9 50.35 16.92 -29.90
C ALA A 9 50.96 15.50 -29.96
N GLU A 10 52.28 15.40 -29.71
CA GLU A 10 53.00 14.18 -29.39
C GLU A 10 52.61 13.77 -27.95
N GLY A 11 52.31 12.52 -27.75
CA GLY A 11 52.13 11.92 -26.44
C GLY A 11 50.94 10.96 -26.36
N VAL A 12 50.95 9.91 -27.16
CA VAL A 12 50.05 8.74 -26.92
C VAL A 12 50.86 7.74 -26.10
N ASP A 13 50.55 7.64 -24.82
CA ASP A 13 51.05 6.56 -23.96
C ASP A 13 50.59 5.20 -24.50
N PRO A 14 51.47 4.16 -24.51
CA PRO A 14 51.09 2.84 -24.94
C PRO A 14 50.01 2.24 -24.04
N LEU A 15 48.96 1.71 -24.66
CA LEU A 15 47.88 0.97 -24.00
C LEU A 15 48.45 -0.11 -23.08
N PRO A 16 47.90 -0.26 -21.85
CA PRO A 16 48.30 -1.35 -20.96
C PRO A 16 48.01 -2.70 -21.60
N THR A 17 49.02 -3.56 -21.59
CA THR A 17 48.91 -4.95 -22.03
C THR A 17 47.91 -5.68 -21.14
N ILE A 18 46.80 -6.13 -21.73
CA ILE A 18 45.77 -6.93 -21.04
C ILE A 18 46.41 -8.31 -20.78
N GLU A 19 46.67 -8.63 -19.53
CA GLU A 19 46.99 -9.98 -19.07
C GLU A 19 45.79 -10.91 -19.38
N PRO A 20 46.02 -12.12 -19.90
CA PRO A 20 44.93 -13.03 -20.22
C PRO A 20 44.20 -13.46 -18.93
N GLU A 21 42.91 -13.31 -18.93
CA GLU A 21 41.98 -13.70 -17.87
C GLU A 21 42.17 -15.19 -17.53
N PRO A 22 42.31 -15.57 -16.22
CA PRO A 22 42.45 -16.96 -15.84
C PRO A 22 41.18 -17.76 -16.23
N GLN A 23 41.40 -18.89 -16.88
CA GLN A 23 40.32 -19.80 -17.32
C GLN A 23 39.44 -20.19 -16.16
N PRO A 24 38.11 -20.27 -16.36
CA PRO A 24 37.17 -20.71 -15.34
C PRO A 24 37.51 -22.13 -14.88
N LYS A 25 37.62 -22.31 -13.57
CA LYS A 25 37.74 -23.63 -12.97
C LYS A 25 36.51 -24.45 -13.30
N GLU A 26 36.72 -25.66 -13.80
CA GLU A 26 35.64 -26.64 -14.05
C GLU A 26 34.77 -26.78 -12.79
N PRO A 27 33.45 -26.80 -12.94
CA PRO A 27 32.55 -27.03 -11.81
C PRO A 27 32.79 -28.43 -11.21
N PRO A 28 32.71 -28.57 -9.87
CA PRO A 28 32.86 -29.86 -9.22
C PRO A 28 31.81 -30.85 -9.75
N VAL A 29 32.29 -32.03 -10.13
CA VAL A 29 31.45 -33.17 -10.53
C VAL A 29 30.51 -33.47 -9.39
N LEU A 30 29.19 -33.27 -9.62
CA LEU A 30 28.14 -33.68 -8.70
C LEU A 30 28.15 -35.20 -8.59
N GLU A 31 28.53 -35.72 -7.42
CA GLU A 31 28.32 -37.12 -7.08
C GLU A 31 26.84 -37.48 -7.24
N GLU A 32 26.56 -38.60 -7.94
CA GLU A 32 25.22 -39.14 -8.07
C GLU A 32 24.63 -39.44 -6.67
N PRO A 33 23.38 -39.02 -6.41
CA PRO A 33 22.75 -39.30 -5.13
C PRO A 33 22.55 -40.82 -4.95
N LYS A 34 23.08 -41.32 -3.84
CA LYS A 34 22.83 -42.72 -3.38
C LYS A 34 21.35 -43.01 -3.38
N PRO A 35 20.92 -44.21 -3.90
CA PRO A 35 19.52 -44.58 -3.86
C PRO A 35 19.02 -44.70 -2.42
N LEU A 36 17.92 -44.02 -2.14
CA LEU A 36 17.19 -44.09 -0.86
C LEU A 36 16.71 -45.53 -0.60
N PRO A 37 16.78 -46.03 0.64
CA PRO A 37 16.25 -47.34 1.00
C PRO A 37 14.72 -47.38 0.77
N ALA A 38 14.24 -48.47 0.20
CA ALA A 38 12.85 -48.72 -0.07
C ALA A 38 11.99 -48.55 1.20
N ILE A 39 11.12 -47.58 1.19
CA ILE A 39 10.10 -47.40 2.24
C ILE A 39 9.08 -48.53 2.11
N GLY A 40 8.99 -49.28 3.19
CA GLY A 40 8.09 -50.40 3.32
C GLY A 40 6.63 -50.07 3.03
N SER A 41 5.96 -51.06 2.52
CA SER A 41 4.55 -51.18 2.19
C SER A 41 3.61 -50.37 3.08
N ALA A 42 2.77 -49.56 2.43
CA ALA A 42 1.69 -48.79 3.02
C ALA A 42 0.74 -49.69 3.86
N PRO A 43 0.31 -49.21 5.02
CA PRO A 43 -0.79 -49.87 5.75
C PRO A 43 -2.12 -49.61 5.05
N SER A 44 -2.86 -50.69 4.92
CA SER A 44 -4.21 -50.82 4.38
C SER A 44 -5.17 -49.72 4.86
N THR A 45 -5.92 -49.18 3.92
CA THR A 45 -7.10 -48.33 4.02
C THR A 45 -7.98 -48.70 5.23
N PRO A 46 -8.32 -47.76 6.12
CA PRO A 46 -9.35 -48.01 7.13
C PRO A 46 -10.72 -48.04 6.46
N THR A 47 -11.37 -49.17 6.61
CA THR A 47 -12.76 -49.48 6.26
C THR A 47 -13.69 -48.38 6.72
N ALA A 48 -14.54 -47.92 5.82
CA ALA A 48 -15.61 -46.96 6.08
C ALA A 48 -16.44 -47.43 7.30
N ARG A 49 -16.36 -46.66 8.39
CA ARG A 49 -17.25 -46.81 9.53
C ARG A 49 -18.64 -46.39 9.07
N GLN A 50 -19.49 -47.36 8.84
CA GLN A 50 -20.95 -47.22 8.74
C GLN A 50 -21.42 -46.55 10.04
N GLY A 51 -21.62 -45.25 9.99
CA GLY A 51 -22.32 -44.51 11.03
C GLY A 51 -23.77 -44.97 11.03
N LYS A 52 -24.17 -45.70 12.10
CA LYS A 52 -25.55 -45.99 12.40
C LYS A 52 -26.32 -44.66 12.42
N SER A 53 -27.24 -44.47 11.47
CA SER A 53 -28.27 -43.45 11.50
C SER A 53 -29.07 -43.59 12.80
N GLN A 54 -28.87 -42.67 13.74
CA GLN A 54 -29.79 -42.56 14.88
C GLN A 54 -31.14 -42.09 14.33
N PRO A 55 -32.23 -42.73 14.71
CA PRO A 55 -33.57 -42.26 14.34
C PRO A 55 -33.83 -40.89 14.97
N TRP A 56 -34.32 -39.99 14.18
CA TRP A 56 -34.77 -38.65 14.59
C TRP A 56 -35.75 -38.78 15.77
N LYS A 57 -35.42 -38.21 16.93
CA LYS A 57 -36.38 -37.97 17.98
C LYS A 57 -37.23 -36.75 17.55
N PRO A 58 -38.57 -36.91 17.52
CA PRO A 58 -39.42 -35.76 17.26
C PRO A 58 -39.24 -34.72 18.37
N LEU A 59 -39.13 -33.47 17.96
CA LEU A 59 -39.09 -32.32 18.86
C LEU A 59 -40.37 -32.30 19.71
N PRO A 60 -40.28 -31.98 21.01
CA PRO A 60 -41.44 -31.82 21.86
C PRO A 60 -42.37 -30.75 21.25
N VAL A 61 -43.63 -31.15 21.07
CA VAL A 61 -44.69 -30.24 20.67
C VAL A 61 -44.83 -29.16 21.73
N LEU A 62 -44.63 -27.92 21.33
CA LEU A 62 -44.92 -26.76 22.19
C LEU A 62 -46.41 -26.81 22.58
N PRO A 63 -46.74 -26.61 23.85
CA PRO A 63 -48.16 -26.54 24.27
C PRO A 63 -48.83 -25.38 23.52
N GLU A 64 -49.99 -25.72 22.92
CA GLU A 64 -50.90 -24.81 22.28
C GLU A 64 -51.35 -23.78 23.32
N ILE A 65 -50.97 -22.53 23.13
CA ILE A 65 -51.42 -21.42 24.01
C ILE A 65 -52.89 -21.16 23.67
N GLU A 66 -53.72 -21.60 24.56
CA GLU A 66 -55.17 -21.31 24.55
C GLU A 66 -55.35 -19.79 24.61
N PRO A 67 -56.12 -19.16 23.70
CA PRO A 67 -56.32 -17.71 23.72
C PRO A 67 -57.10 -17.32 24.96
N GLU A 68 -56.51 -16.47 25.82
CA GLU A 68 -57.22 -15.84 26.94
C GLU A 68 -58.48 -15.11 26.45
N PRO A 69 -59.62 -15.25 27.15
CA PRO A 69 -60.86 -14.58 26.79
C PRO A 69 -60.71 -13.06 26.94
N VAL A 70 -60.99 -12.34 25.88
CA VAL A 70 -61.04 -10.88 25.89
C VAL A 70 -62.20 -10.43 26.79
N PRO A 71 -61.99 -9.60 27.82
CA PRO A 71 -63.08 -9.03 28.58
C PRO A 71 -63.78 -7.93 27.75
N ASP A 72 -65.01 -8.22 27.33
CA ASP A 72 -65.93 -7.21 26.85
C ASP A 72 -66.32 -6.27 28.02
N THR A 73 -65.63 -5.14 28.09
CA THR A 73 -66.16 -4.00 28.82
C THR A 73 -65.67 -2.72 28.17
N ILE A 74 -66.45 -2.24 27.21
CA ILE A 74 -66.35 -0.88 26.70
C ILE A 74 -66.90 0.02 27.82
N SER A 75 -66.02 0.58 28.61
CA SER A 75 -66.34 1.71 29.50
C SER A 75 -66.06 2.99 28.73
N GLU A 76 -67.09 3.77 28.55
CA GLU A 76 -67.11 5.13 27.99
C GLU A 76 -66.01 5.99 28.69
N PRO A 77 -65.15 6.71 27.95
CA PRO A 77 -64.12 7.50 28.58
C PRO A 77 -64.68 8.74 29.24
N GLU A 78 -64.53 8.82 30.58
CA GLU A 78 -64.69 10.06 31.36
C GLU A 78 -63.82 11.18 30.76
N PRO A 79 -64.27 12.44 30.68
CA PRO A 79 -63.49 13.55 30.21
C PRO A 79 -62.35 13.85 31.14
N VAL A 80 -61.16 13.54 30.71
CA VAL A 80 -59.92 13.87 31.40
C VAL A 80 -59.74 15.38 31.40
N PRO A 81 -59.47 16.06 32.53
CA PRO A 81 -59.20 17.49 32.58
C PRO A 81 -57.93 17.78 31.77
N GLU A 82 -58.03 18.79 30.92
CA GLU A 82 -56.99 19.34 30.07
C GLU A 82 -55.79 19.75 30.89
N VAL A 83 -54.85 18.83 31.09
CA VAL A 83 -53.55 19.12 31.67
C VAL A 83 -52.79 19.91 30.59
N ALA A 84 -52.56 21.19 30.92
CA ALA A 84 -51.76 22.10 30.13
C ALA A 84 -50.50 21.39 29.65
N THR A 85 -50.43 21.17 28.33
CA THR A 85 -49.27 20.62 27.65
C THR A 85 -48.16 21.64 27.81
N THR A 86 -47.35 21.47 28.87
CA THR A 86 -46.07 22.14 28.93
C THR A 86 -45.32 21.71 27.68
N ALA A 87 -45.21 22.64 26.76
CA ALA A 87 -44.40 22.46 25.55
C ALA A 87 -43.03 21.97 25.96
N THR A 88 -42.79 20.67 25.82
CA THR A 88 -41.45 20.09 25.89
C THR A 88 -40.65 20.78 24.82
N GLU A 89 -39.84 21.75 25.24
CA GLU A 89 -38.86 22.41 24.42
C GLU A 89 -38.08 21.30 23.69
N PRO A 90 -38.03 21.28 22.35
CA PRO A 90 -37.31 20.22 21.65
C PRO A 90 -35.86 20.25 22.10
N GLU A 91 -35.39 19.18 22.77
CA GLU A 91 -34.00 19.00 23.10
C GLU A 91 -33.15 19.42 21.88
N PRO A 92 -32.20 20.32 22.05
CA PRO A 92 -31.38 20.77 20.95
C PRO A 92 -30.63 19.54 20.40
N LYS A 93 -31.12 19.05 19.24
CA LYS A 93 -30.48 17.97 18.49
C LYS A 93 -29.01 18.35 18.33
N THR A 94 -28.17 17.66 19.07
CA THR A 94 -26.74 17.73 19.15
C THR A 94 -26.07 17.98 17.80
N LYS A 95 -25.89 19.24 17.41
CA LYS A 95 -24.87 19.64 16.42
C LYS A 95 -23.45 19.39 16.96
N SER A 96 -23.33 18.92 18.20
CA SER A 96 -22.09 18.77 18.94
C SER A 96 -21.24 17.55 18.53
N SER A 97 -21.78 16.57 17.80
CA SER A 97 -20.97 15.38 17.48
C SER A 97 -19.95 15.66 16.38
N PHE A 98 -20.28 16.48 15.38
CA PHE A 98 -19.39 16.78 14.26
C PHE A 98 -18.27 17.75 14.67
N GLU A 99 -18.58 18.79 15.42
CA GLU A 99 -17.58 19.73 15.93
C GLU A 99 -16.64 19.08 16.96
N LEU A 100 -17.18 18.23 17.84
CA LEU A 100 -16.39 17.43 18.79
C LEU A 100 -15.53 16.38 18.06
N GLN A 101 -16.01 15.80 16.99
CA GLN A 101 -15.27 14.83 16.18
C GLN A 101 -14.16 15.49 15.37
N ILE A 102 -14.41 16.68 14.80
CA ILE A 102 -13.37 17.50 14.15
C ILE A 102 -12.34 17.94 15.20
N GLY A 103 -12.74 18.49 16.34
CA GLY A 103 -11.81 18.95 17.37
C GLY A 103 -10.98 17.81 17.97
N LYS A 104 -11.60 16.69 18.35
CA LYS A 104 -10.90 15.60 19.04
C LYS A 104 -10.09 14.68 18.13
N VAL A 105 -10.50 14.48 16.90
CA VAL A 105 -9.84 13.50 16.02
C VAL A 105 -8.98 14.19 14.95
N TRP A 106 -9.51 15.21 14.28
CA TRP A 106 -8.80 15.90 13.20
C TRP A 106 -7.69 16.83 13.69
N LEU A 107 -7.90 17.53 14.80
CA LEU A 107 -6.86 18.41 15.39
C LEU A 107 -5.61 17.62 15.82
N VAL A 108 -5.80 16.43 16.40
CA VAL A 108 -4.67 15.58 16.76
C VAL A 108 -3.94 15.03 15.53
N ARG A 109 -4.69 14.60 14.51
CA ARG A 109 -4.10 14.16 13.24
C ARG A 109 -3.32 15.28 12.56
N LEU A 110 -3.88 16.48 12.51
CA LEU A 110 -3.21 17.67 11.99
C LEU A 110 -1.97 18.01 12.82
N GLY A 111 -2.04 17.89 14.15
CA GLY A 111 -0.92 18.10 15.05
C GLY A 111 0.26 17.16 14.76
N VAL A 112 0.00 15.88 14.51
CA VAL A 112 1.06 14.93 14.12
C VAL A 112 1.68 15.30 12.77
N VAL A 113 0.87 15.71 11.78
CA VAL A 113 1.37 16.17 10.48
C VAL A 113 2.22 17.43 10.65
N LEU A 114 1.79 18.38 11.48
CA LEU A 114 2.56 19.59 11.79
C LEU A 114 3.89 19.27 12.49
N VAL A 115 3.90 18.32 13.43
CA VAL A 115 5.15 17.88 14.08
C VAL A 115 6.09 17.21 13.07
N LEU A 116 5.57 16.36 12.18
CA LEU A 116 6.38 15.76 11.11
C LEU A 116 6.94 16.83 10.16
N THR A 117 6.12 17.78 9.76
CA THR A 117 6.56 18.90 8.93
C THR A 117 7.59 19.77 9.64
N GLY A 118 7.38 20.05 10.94
CA GLY A 118 8.34 20.76 11.80
C GLY A 118 9.68 20.03 11.92
N LEU A 119 9.63 18.67 11.98
CA LEU A 119 10.83 17.83 12.00
C LEU A 119 11.65 17.98 10.70
N VAL A 120 10.94 18.02 9.55
CA VAL A 120 11.58 18.27 8.23
C VAL A 120 12.24 19.64 8.21
N HIS A 121 11.55 20.65 8.74
CA HIS A 121 12.06 22.03 8.78
C HIS A 121 13.27 22.15 9.70
N LEU A 122 13.21 21.50 10.88
CA LEU A 122 14.32 21.45 11.84
C LEU A 122 15.55 20.77 11.24
N ALA A 123 15.35 19.70 10.46
CA ALA A 123 16.45 19.02 9.76
C ALA A 123 17.15 19.91 8.72
N ARG A 124 16.41 20.89 8.15
CA ARG A 124 16.96 21.84 7.17
C ARG A 124 17.65 23.05 7.81
N MET A 125 17.13 23.52 8.95
CA MET A 125 17.59 24.81 9.51
C MET A 125 19.00 24.76 10.10
N GLY A 126 19.62 23.64 10.35
CA GLY A 126 20.95 23.54 10.93
C GLY A 126 21.23 24.63 12.00
N TYR A 127 21.73 24.26 13.14
CA TYR A 127 22.04 25.27 14.15
C TYR A 127 23.17 26.16 13.67
N GLU A 128 22.91 27.48 13.55
CA GLU A 128 23.95 28.49 13.32
C GLU A 128 24.98 28.39 14.45
N GLY A 129 26.25 28.20 14.12
CA GLY A 129 27.34 28.08 15.09
C GLY A 129 27.87 26.66 15.33
N ILE A 130 27.24 25.61 14.80
CA ILE A 130 27.77 24.24 14.84
C ILE A 130 28.67 24.03 13.62
N THR A 131 29.86 23.47 13.82
CA THR A 131 30.78 23.14 12.71
C THR A 131 30.14 22.14 11.75
N ASP A 132 30.45 22.25 10.46
CA ASP A 132 29.84 21.41 9.41
C ASP A 132 30.11 19.91 9.61
N GLU A 133 31.21 19.57 10.27
CA GLU A 133 31.56 18.18 10.60
C GLU A 133 30.63 17.57 11.67
N VAL A 134 30.23 18.35 12.67
CA VAL A 134 29.42 17.87 13.82
C VAL A 134 27.91 18.00 13.55
N ARG A 135 27.52 18.95 12.72
CA ARG A 135 26.12 19.26 12.41
C ARG A 135 25.27 18.04 12.01
N PRO A 136 25.72 17.11 11.15
CA PRO A 136 24.95 15.93 10.78
C PRO A 136 24.62 15.02 11.97
N TYR A 137 25.57 14.84 12.88
CA TYR A 137 25.36 14.00 14.08
C TYR A 137 24.39 14.65 15.07
N VAL A 138 24.47 15.96 15.26
CA VAL A 138 23.55 16.69 16.13
C VAL A 138 22.12 16.64 15.58
N ASN A 139 21.96 16.90 14.29
CA ASN A 139 20.66 16.86 13.62
C ASN A 139 20.07 15.44 13.67
N ALA A 140 20.85 14.41 13.36
CA ALA A 140 20.42 13.02 13.45
C ALA A 140 19.99 12.65 14.88
N SER A 141 20.80 13.00 15.88
CA SER A 141 20.49 12.74 17.28
C SER A 141 19.20 13.42 17.71
N LEU A 142 18.98 14.67 17.32
CA LEU A 142 17.77 15.42 17.63
C LEU A 142 16.53 14.80 16.98
N LEU A 143 16.64 14.43 15.69
CA LEU A 143 15.55 13.76 14.96
C LEU A 143 15.14 12.45 15.64
N TYR A 144 16.11 11.61 16.00
CA TYR A 144 15.83 10.36 16.70
C TYR A 144 15.30 10.59 18.11
N LEU A 145 15.85 11.56 18.86
CA LEU A 145 15.37 11.90 20.22
C LEU A 145 13.89 12.31 20.20
N VAL A 146 13.50 13.19 19.27
CA VAL A 146 12.10 13.62 19.12
C VAL A 146 11.23 12.43 18.68
N SER A 147 11.68 11.63 17.72
CA SER A 147 10.93 10.50 17.20
C SER A 147 10.69 9.42 18.27
N PHE A 148 11.74 9.01 18.99
CA PHE A 148 11.63 8.07 20.11
C PHE A 148 10.88 8.67 21.29
N GLY A 149 11.05 9.98 21.55
CA GLY A 149 10.29 10.71 22.56
C GLY A 149 8.79 10.66 22.30
N MET A 150 8.36 10.92 21.06
CA MET A 150 6.95 10.78 20.66
C MET A 150 6.45 9.35 20.86
N MET A 151 7.23 8.36 20.42
CA MET A 151 6.85 6.96 20.56
C MET A 151 6.75 6.56 22.04
N ALA A 152 7.73 6.94 22.86
CA ALA A 152 7.71 6.68 24.32
C ALA A 152 6.56 7.39 25.02
N ALA A 153 6.27 8.64 24.68
CA ALA A 153 5.14 9.39 25.21
C ALA A 153 3.80 8.73 24.84
N GLY A 154 3.65 8.28 23.59
CA GLY A 154 2.48 7.53 23.17
C GLY A 154 2.32 6.22 23.95
N LEU A 155 3.38 5.44 24.12
CA LEU A 155 3.36 4.20 24.90
C LEU A 155 3.06 4.44 26.40
N PHE A 156 3.58 5.54 26.96
CA PHE A 156 3.29 5.94 28.32
C PHE A 156 1.82 6.35 28.51
N LEU A 157 1.28 7.20 27.63
CA LEU A 157 -0.13 7.60 27.66
C LEU A 157 -1.05 6.38 27.57
N HIS A 158 -0.74 5.43 26.69
CA HIS A 158 -1.52 4.21 26.53
C HIS A 158 -1.62 3.38 27.82
N ARG A 159 -0.53 3.34 28.61
CA ARG A 159 -0.49 2.59 29.89
C ARG A 159 -1.16 3.31 31.04
N ARG A 160 -1.17 4.63 31.03
CA ARG A 160 -1.58 5.44 32.18
C ARG A 160 -3.02 5.95 32.07
N PHE A 161 -3.56 6.18 30.90
CA PHE A 161 -4.83 6.85 30.69
C PHE A 161 -5.68 6.14 29.62
N GLU A 162 -6.69 5.37 30.03
CA GLU A 162 -7.59 4.68 29.10
C GLU A 162 -8.38 5.64 28.19
N VAL A 163 -8.77 6.81 28.72
CA VAL A 163 -9.51 7.85 27.99
C VAL A 163 -8.69 8.41 26.80
N LEU A 164 -7.36 8.38 26.91
CA LEU A 164 -6.45 8.91 25.88
C LEU A 164 -5.90 7.83 24.94
N LYS A 165 -6.50 6.65 24.92
CA LYS A 165 -6.03 5.52 24.10
C LYS A 165 -5.87 5.88 22.61
N ASN A 166 -6.87 6.53 22.02
CA ASN A 166 -6.81 6.93 20.59
C ASN A 166 -5.66 7.92 20.33
N TYR A 167 -5.44 8.87 21.24
CA TYR A 167 -4.33 9.83 21.12
C TYR A 167 -2.97 9.14 21.26
N SER A 168 -2.87 8.18 22.17
CA SER A 168 -1.65 7.40 22.37
C SER A 168 -1.27 6.58 21.15
N GLU A 169 -2.27 6.02 20.45
CA GLU A 169 -2.07 5.26 19.22
C GLU A 169 -1.58 6.14 18.08
N VAL A 170 -2.19 7.34 17.90
CA VAL A 170 -1.75 8.33 16.91
C VAL A 170 -0.33 8.81 17.20
N LEU A 171 -0.02 9.12 18.47
CA LEU A 171 1.30 9.60 18.88
C LEU A 171 2.38 8.51 18.69
N THR A 172 2.07 7.27 19.03
CA THR A 172 2.98 6.14 18.82
C THR A 172 3.19 5.90 17.31
N GLY A 173 2.11 5.92 16.50
CA GLY A 173 2.19 5.77 15.05
C GLY A 173 2.98 6.91 14.39
N GLY A 174 2.74 8.15 14.84
CA GLY A 174 3.51 9.32 14.40
C GLY A 174 4.99 9.23 14.77
N GLY A 175 5.30 8.78 15.99
CA GLY A 175 6.67 8.52 16.42
C GLY A 175 7.37 7.46 15.56
N MET A 176 6.70 6.37 15.22
CA MET A 176 7.23 5.36 14.30
C MET A 176 7.47 5.90 12.89
N ALA A 177 6.53 6.70 12.38
CA ALA A 177 6.71 7.39 11.10
C ALA A 177 7.90 8.35 11.13
N ALA A 178 8.08 9.07 12.25
CA ALA A 178 9.20 9.99 12.43
C ALA A 178 10.55 9.26 12.49
N VAL A 179 10.65 8.08 13.14
CA VAL A 179 11.86 7.25 13.12
C VAL A 179 12.17 6.77 11.69
N TYR A 180 11.15 6.30 10.97
CA TYR A 180 11.31 5.90 9.58
C TYR A 180 11.83 7.07 8.73
N PHE A 181 11.21 8.25 8.87
CA PHE A 181 11.66 9.47 8.21
C PHE A 181 13.09 9.84 8.57
N SER A 182 13.46 9.81 9.85
CA SER A 182 14.82 10.12 10.30
C SER A 182 15.86 9.21 9.66
N THR A 183 15.58 7.88 9.62
CA THR A 183 16.45 6.89 8.96
C THR A 183 16.58 7.18 7.46
N TYR A 184 15.48 7.53 6.82
CA TYR A 184 15.45 7.89 5.42
C TYR A 184 16.26 9.17 5.13
N ALA A 185 16.09 10.20 5.97
CA ALA A 185 16.78 11.48 5.84
C ALA A 185 18.30 11.36 6.01
N LEU A 186 18.80 10.40 6.79
CA LEU A 186 20.24 10.13 6.93
C LEU A 186 20.91 9.72 5.62
N TYR A 187 20.17 9.19 4.67
CA TYR A 187 20.69 8.83 3.36
C TYR A 187 20.43 9.92 2.32
N PHE A 188 19.23 10.50 2.28
CA PHE A 188 18.80 11.39 1.19
C PHE A 188 19.11 12.88 1.40
N VAL A 189 19.32 13.31 2.65
CA VAL A 189 19.65 14.70 2.93
C VAL A 189 21.16 14.85 2.92
N GLU A 190 21.65 15.68 2.00
CA GLU A 190 23.08 15.91 1.80
C GLU A 190 23.78 16.57 3.00
N ARG A 191 25.09 16.36 3.10
CA ARG A 191 25.93 17.14 4.00
C ARG A 191 25.91 18.62 3.60
N PRO A 192 25.99 19.57 4.56
CA PRO A 192 26.32 19.40 5.96
C PRO A 192 25.12 19.11 6.89
N TYR A 193 23.93 18.91 6.37
CA TYR A 193 22.73 18.80 7.21
C TYR A 193 22.57 17.39 7.84
N LEU A 194 22.71 16.35 7.04
CA LEU A 194 22.60 14.93 7.46
C LEU A 194 23.64 14.08 6.70
N GLY A 195 23.25 13.26 5.73
CA GLY A 195 24.15 12.51 4.84
C GLY A 195 25.14 11.58 5.56
N LEU A 196 24.70 10.89 6.63
CA LEU A 196 25.55 10.00 7.42
C LEU A 196 25.63 8.58 6.82
N ILE A 197 24.65 8.20 6.00
CA ILE A 197 24.59 6.91 5.35
C ILE A 197 24.96 7.11 3.88
N GLU A 198 26.11 6.60 3.45
CA GLU A 198 26.57 6.72 2.06
C GLU A 198 26.10 5.53 1.19
N SER A 199 25.81 4.38 1.82
CA SER A 199 25.43 3.17 1.11
C SER A 199 23.90 3.08 0.94
N PRO A 200 23.36 3.03 -0.30
CA PRO A 200 21.93 2.83 -0.54
C PRO A 200 21.45 1.46 -0.02
N VAL A 201 22.33 0.45 -0.04
CA VAL A 201 21.99 -0.89 0.48
C VAL A 201 21.79 -0.84 1.98
N LEU A 202 22.66 -0.15 2.72
CA LEU A 202 22.52 0.00 4.19
C LEU A 202 21.25 0.77 4.53
N ALA A 203 20.96 1.86 3.83
CA ALA A 203 19.72 2.62 4.00
C ALA A 203 18.48 1.73 3.75
N GLY A 204 18.48 0.97 2.66
CA GLY A 204 17.40 0.04 2.33
C GLY A 204 17.17 -1.03 3.41
N VAL A 205 18.25 -1.66 3.90
CA VAL A 205 18.19 -2.67 4.97
C VAL A 205 17.61 -2.07 6.27
N LEU A 206 18.05 -0.88 6.66
CA LEU A 206 17.52 -0.19 7.85
C LEU A 206 16.04 0.16 7.70
N LEU A 207 15.61 0.65 6.53
CA LEU A 207 14.21 0.97 6.27
C LEU A 207 13.32 -0.29 6.28
N ILE A 208 13.80 -1.41 5.71
CA ILE A 208 13.11 -2.69 5.77
C ILE A 208 13.01 -3.19 7.21
N ALA A 209 14.09 -3.09 8.00
CA ALA A 209 14.07 -3.46 9.41
C ALA A 209 13.06 -2.63 10.22
N TRP A 210 12.99 -1.33 9.97
CA TRP A 210 11.98 -0.44 10.56
C TRP A 210 10.56 -0.80 10.12
N ALA A 211 10.34 -1.07 8.84
CA ALA A 211 9.04 -1.50 8.35
C ALA A 211 8.59 -2.80 9.04
N ALA A 212 9.48 -3.79 9.17
CA ALA A 212 9.20 -5.03 9.88
C ALA A 212 8.88 -4.80 11.37
N PHE A 213 9.61 -3.90 12.04
CA PHE A 213 9.35 -3.50 13.42
C PHE A 213 7.97 -2.85 13.57
N ILE A 214 7.62 -1.90 12.69
CA ILE A 214 6.32 -1.22 12.66
C ILE A 214 5.18 -2.23 12.49
N ILE A 215 5.30 -3.15 11.50
CA ILE A 215 4.33 -4.21 11.26
C ILE A 215 4.14 -5.06 12.53
N THR A 216 5.24 -5.47 13.16
CA THR A 216 5.21 -6.31 14.35
C THR A 216 4.54 -5.58 15.52
N LEU A 217 4.88 -4.32 15.75
CA LEU A 217 4.35 -3.53 16.86
C LEU A 217 2.87 -3.21 16.65
N ALA A 218 2.48 -2.75 15.47
CA ALA A 218 1.08 -2.48 15.12
C ALA A 218 0.21 -3.73 15.24
N THR A 219 0.71 -4.87 14.74
CA THR A 219 0.03 -6.18 14.87
C THR A 219 -0.12 -6.61 16.33
N ARG A 220 0.94 -6.47 17.15
CA ARG A 220 0.86 -6.80 18.59
C ARG A 220 -0.10 -5.90 19.36
N ARG A 221 -0.23 -4.64 18.97
CA ARG A 221 -1.11 -3.65 19.58
C ARG A 221 -2.54 -3.72 19.05
N GLN A 222 -2.78 -4.43 17.94
CA GLN A 222 -4.08 -4.53 17.29
C GLN A 222 -4.68 -3.14 16.96
N SER A 223 -3.81 -2.17 16.58
CA SER A 223 -4.22 -0.79 16.29
C SER A 223 -4.08 -0.48 14.79
N GLU A 224 -5.22 -0.37 14.13
CA GLU A 224 -5.30 0.05 12.72
C GLU A 224 -4.84 1.51 12.56
N VAL A 225 -5.19 2.38 13.49
CA VAL A 225 -4.81 3.80 13.48
C VAL A 225 -3.30 3.95 13.50
N MET A 226 -2.62 3.21 14.39
CA MET A 226 -1.16 3.20 14.47
C MET A 226 -0.52 2.74 13.15
N ALA A 227 -1.06 1.69 12.53
CA ALA A 227 -0.59 1.18 11.24
C ALA A 227 -0.79 2.21 10.12
N MET A 228 -1.96 2.88 10.08
CA MET A 228 -2.23 3.92 9.08
C MET A 228 -1.25 5.09 9.18
N PHE A 229 -0.99 5.61 10.37
CA PHE A 229 -0.03 6.71 10.55
C PHE A 229 1.39 6.30 10.22
N ALA A 230 1.80 5.11 10.63
CA ALA A 230 3.13 4.59 10.34
C ALA A 230 3.36 4.41 8.83
N ILE A 231 2.40 3.83 8.12
CA ILE A 231 2.49 3.64 6.66
C ILE A 231 2.38 4.97 5.93
N ALA A 232 1.46 5.87 6.32
CA ALA A 232 1.36 7.19 5.72
C ALA A 232 2.67 7.99 5.85
N GLY A 233 3.29 7.96 7.04
CA GLY A 233 4.58 8.60 7.29
C GLY A 233 5.72 7.97 6.49
N ALA A 234 5.72 6.66 6.32
CA ALA A 234 6.71 5.96 5.50
C ALA A 234 6.59 6.34 4.02
N TYR A 235 5.36 6.42 3.48
CA TYR A 235 5.14 6.92 2.12
C TYR A 235 5.55 8.39 1.97
N PHE A 236 5.17 9.24 2.93
CA PHE A 236 5.60 10.64 2.92
C PHE A 236 7.12 10.77 2.87
N ALA A 237 7.83 10.00 3.71
CA ALA A 237 9.29 9.98 3.71
C ALA A 237 9.85 9.54 2.35
N SER A 238 9.26 8.50 1.73
CA SER A 238 9.75 7.98 0.45
C SER A 238 9.55 8.94 -0.72
N TYR A 239 8.62 9.90 -0.63
CA TYR A 239 8.36 10.87 -1.70
C TYR A 239 9.23 12.13 -1.64
N ILE A 240 9.87 12.41 -0.52
CA ILE A 240 10.70 13.61 -0.37
C ILE A 240 11.79 13.72 -1.45
N PRO A 241 12.54 12.66 -1.80
CA PRO A 241 13.52 12.75 -2.87
C PRO A 241 12.94 13.02 -4.24
N LEU A 242 11.76 12.47 -4.55
CA LEU A 242 11.09 12.73 -5.83
C LEU A 242 10.73 14.21 -6.02
N ILE A 243 10.57 14.96 -4.92
CA ILE A 243 10.22 16.38 -4.95
C ILE A 243 11.46 17.25 -5.11
N HIS A 244 12.61 16.85 -4.56
CA HIS A 244 13.80 17.68 -4.47
C HIS A 244 14.87 17.34 -5.50
N ASP A 245 15.04 16.07 -5.82
CA ASP A 245 16.01 15.61 -6.80
C ASP A 245 15.41 14.48 -7.64
N SER A 246 15.29 14.77 -8.93
CA SER A 246 14.69 13.88 -9.91
C SER A 246 15.70 12.95 -10.59
N GLY A 247 16.91 12.85 -10.05
CA GLY A 247 17.93 11.92 -10.54
C GLY A 247 17.41 10.49 -10.62
N GLY A 248 17.73 9.76 -11.69
CA GLY A 248 17.15 8.45 -11.99
C GLY A 248 17.29 7.41 -10.88
N ASP A 249 18.39 7.44 -10.14
CA ASP A 249 18.66 6.48 -9.06
C ASP A 249 17.75 6.69 -7.84
N HIS A 250 17.45 7.94 -7.50
CA HIS A 250 16.54 8.27 -6.39
C HIS A 250 15.10 7.88 -6.69
N ALA A 251 14.65 8.06 -7.94
CA ALA A 251 13.32 7.63 -8.37
C ALA A 251 13.16 6.10 -8.27
N ILE A 252 14.15 5.34 -8.74
CA ILE A 252 14.13 3.87 -8.68
C ILE A 252 14.07 3.41 -7.22
N PHE A 253 14.89 4.00 -6.33
CA PHE A 253 14.87 3.67 -4.91
C PHE A 253 13.47 3.93 -4.28
N THR A 254 12.86 5.06 -4.59
CA THR A 254 11.50 5.38 -4.11
C THR A 254 10.46 4.38 -4.62
N LEU A 255 10.52 4.00 -5.89
CA LEU A 255 9.60 3.02 -6.46
C LEU A 255 9.76 1.64 -5.79
N PHE A 256 11.00 1.21 -5.48
CA PHE A 256 11.25 0.00 -4.70
C PHE A 256 10.74 0.10 -3.26
N SER A 257 10.94 1.24 -2.59
CA SER A 257 10.40 1.49 -1.26
C SER A 257 8.86 1.36 -1.27
N ASN A 258 8.20 1.89 -2.28
CA ASN A 258 6.75 1.79 -2.45
C ASN A 258 6.29 0.34 -2.66
N VAL A 259 7.07 -0.51 -3.36
CA VAL A 259 6.80 -1.96 -3.45
C VAL A 259 6.82 -2.60 -2.06
N ALA A 260 7.85 -2.30 -1.26
CA ALA A 260 7.96 -2.84 0.10
C ALA A 260 6.80 -2.40 1.00
N LEU A 261 6.40 -1.13 0.92
CA LEU A 261 5.27 -0.58 1.66
C LEU A 261 3.92 -1.17 1.21
N ALA A 262 3.75 -1.41 -0.10
CA ALA A 262 2.57 -2.08 -0.64
C ALA A 262 2.46 -3.53 -0.15
N ILE A 263 3.58 -4.26 -0.09
CA ILE A 263 3.63 -5.61 0.48
C ILE A 263 3.28 -5.56 1.98
N ALA A 264 3.85 -4.62 2.74
CA ALA A 264 3.55 -4.45 4.16
C ALA A 264 2.06 -4.19 4.41
N ALA A 265 1.43 -3.31 3.62
CA ALA A 265 0.00 -3.04 3.71
C ALA A 265 -0.86 -4.26 3.34
N THR A 266 -0.41 -5.06 2.36
CA THR A 266 -1.06 -6.32 2.00
C THR A 266 -1.02 -7.32 3.16
N VAL A 267 0.10 -7.43 3.85
CA VAL A 267 0.22 -8.28 5.05
C VAL A 267 -0.74 -7.81 6.15
N PHE A 268 -0.93 -6.51 6.33
CA PHE A 268 -1.89 -5.99 7.31
C PHE A 268 -3.35 -6.39 7.00
N VAL A 269 -3.78 -6.32 5.75
CA VAL A 269 -5.15 -6.72 5.40
C VAL A 269 -5.35 -8.21 5.56
N ILE A 270 -4.38 -9.02 5.14
CA ILE A 270 -4.49 -10.48 5.21
C ILE A 270 -4.46 -10.97 6.66
N ARG A 271 -3.65 -10.34 7.52
CA ARG A 271 -3.43 -10.82 8.89
C ARG A 271 -4.33 -10.17 9.93
N ASN A 272 -4.61 -8.86 9.81
CA ASN A 272 -5.19 -8.05 10.88
C ASN A 272 -6.58 -7.47 10.56
N ARG A 273 -7.17 -7.75 9.41
CA ARG A 273 -8.49 -7.21 8.98
C ARG A 273 -8.52 -5.69 8.79
N TRP A 274 -7.40 -5.05 8.47
CA TRP A 274 -7.27 -3.60 8.33
C TRP A 274 -7.36 -3.16 6.87
N ALA A 275 -8.57 -3.19 6.34
CA ALA A 275 -8.84 -2.83 4.94
C ALA A 275 -8.42 -1.37 4.63
N ASN A 276 -8.65 -0.43 5.57
CA ASN A 276 -8.34 0.99 5.36
C ASN A 276 -6.84 1.24 5.15
N VAL A 277 -5.97 0.47 5.82
CA VAL A 277 -4.51 0.55 5.62
C VAL A 277 -4.14 0.21 4.18
N SER A 278 -4.78 -0.80 3.60
CA SER A 278 -4.54 -1.20 2.20
C SER A 278 -5.09 -0.19 1.21
N PHE A 279 -6.26 0.40 1.46
CA PHE A 279 -6.78 1.51 0.64
C PHE A 279 -5.84 2.72 0.66
N LEU A 280 -5.36 3.11 1.84
CA LEU A 280 -4.38 4.19 1.98
C LEU A 280 -3.11 3.89 1.19
N SER A 281 -2.57 2.68 1.34
CA SER A 281 -1.37 2.24 0.63
C SER A 281 -1.58 2.23 -0.88
N LEU A 282 -2.70 1.69 -1.37
CA LEU A 282 -3.05 1.69 -2.79
C LEU A 282 -3.09 3.11 -3.35
N PHE A 283 -3.82 4.01 -2.67
CA PHE A 283 -3.94 5.40 -3.10
C PHE A 283 -2.57 6.09 -3.14
N THR A 284 -1.79 6.00 -2.06
CA THR A 284 -0.48 6.66 -1.99
C THR A 284 0.51 6.09 -2.98
N THR A 285 0.54 4.77 -3.20
CA THR A 285 1.42 4.13 -4.20
C THR A 285 1.16 4.66 -5.60
N PHE A 286 -0.10 4.64 -6.04
CA PHE A 286 -0.45 5.10 -7.39
C PHE A 286 -0.36 6.63 -7.53
N ALA A 287 -0.69 7.39 -6.49
CA ALA A 287 -0.52 8.86 -6.49
C ALA A 287 0.96 9.27 -6.61
N GLY A 288 1.85 8.59 -5.86
CA GLY A 288 3.29 8.85 -5.96
C GLY A 288 3.87 8.47 -7.32
N PHE A 289 3.45 7.35 -7.89
CA PHE A 289 3.83 6.99 -9.25
C PHE A 289 3.31 8.02 -10.27
N ALA A 290 2.05 8.46 -10.13
CA ALA A 290 1.47 9.48 -10.98
C ALA A 290 2.27 10.78 -10.91
N TYR A 291 2.56 11.26 -9.69
CA TYR A 291 3.39 12.47 -9.49
C TYR A 291 4.73 12.34 -10.20
N TRP A 292 5.46 11.23 -9.96
CA TRP A 292 6.74 11.00 -10.61
C TRP A 292 6.62 11.04 -12.13
N ARG A 293 5.62 10.38 -12.71
CA ARG A 293 5.45 10.29 -14.17
C ARG A 293 4.98 11.60 -14.81
N PHE A 294 4.21 12.42 -14.08
CA PHE A 294 3.81 13.74 -14.57
C PHE A 294 4.98 14.74 -14.56
N VAL A 295 5.85 14.66 -13.55
CA VAL A 295 7.04 15.53 -13.46
C VAL A 295 8.14 15.04 -14.42
N HIS A 296 8.26 13.74 -14.63
CA HIS A 296 9.26 13.10 -15.49
C HIS A 296 8.56 12.22 -16.54
N PRO A 297 8.09 12.81 -17.66
CA PRO A 297 7.50 12.05 -18.75
C PRO A 297 8.49 11.04 -19.33
N ALA A 298 7.98 9.86 -19.71
CA ALA A 298 8.82 8.83 -20.34
C ALA A 298 9.23 9.28 -21.74
N GLY A 299 10.48 9.69 -21.90
CA GLY A 299 11.04 10.08 -23.20
C GLY A 299 11.53 8.89 -24.02
N SER A 300 11.86 7.77 -23.38
CA SER A 300 12.44 6.58 -24.01
C SER A 300 11.65 5.30 -23.73
N GLY A 301 11.82 4.30 -24.59
CA GLY A 301 11.24 2.97 -24.36
C GLY A 301 11.76 2.29 -23.08
N THR A 302 13.01 2.52 -22.72
CA THR A 302 13.61 1.96 -21.49
C THR A 302 12.93 2.52 -20.25
N GLU A 303 12.70 3.83 -20.17
CA GLU A 303 11.99 4.49 -19.07
C GLU A 303 10.54 4.04 -18.96
N PHE A 304 9.90 3.79 -20.13
CA PHE A 304 8.57 3.19 -20.16
C PHE A 304 8.56 1.82 -19.49
N TRP A 305 9.47 0.91 -19.89
CA TRP A 305 9.48 -0.45 -19.37
C TRP A 305 9.82 -0.52 -17.88
N GLN A 306 10.70 0.36 -17.41
CA GLN A 306 10.94 0.51 -15.96
C GLN A 306 9.67 0.91 -15.22
N GLY A 307 9.00 1.96 -15.64
CA GLY A 307 7.74 2.41 -15.03
C GLY A 307 6.63 1.36 -15.12
N ALA A 308 6.45 0.73 -16.29
CA ALA A 308 5.47 -0.33 -16.50
C ALA A 308 5.73 -1.55 -15.59
N GLY A 309 7.01 -1.89 -15.36
CA GLY A 309 7.40 -2.95 -14.44
C GLY A 309 6.95 -2.67 -13.00
N PHE A 310 7.19 -1.47 -12.47
CA PHE A 310 6.73 -1.08 -11.15
C PHE A 310 5.20 -1.03 -11.04
N LEU A 311 4.53 -0.43 -12.02
CA LEU A 311 3.06 -0.40 -12.04
C LEU A 311 2.46 -1.81 -12.06
N THR A 312 3.05 -2.71 -12.84
CA THR A 312 2.61 -4.11 -12.89
C THR A 312 2.83 -4.81 -11.56
N ALA A 313 3.97 -4.57 -10.89
CA ALA A 313 4.23 -5.09 -9.56
C ALA A 313 3.20 -4.60 -8.54
N TYR A 314 2.89 -3.29 -8.52
CA TYR A 314 1.86 -2.73 -7.65
C TYR A 314 0.49 -3.34 -7.93
N TRP A 315 0.10 -3.43 -9.21
CA TRP A 315 -1.16 -4.04 -9.62
C TRP A 315 -1.29 -5.49 -9.16
N ILE A 316 -0.23 -6.30 -9.28
CA ILE A 316 -0.20 -7.68 -8.82
C ILE A 316 -0.34 -7.74 -7.29
N ILE A 317 0.44 -6.95 -6.54
CA ILE A 317 0.44 -6.94 -5.08
C ILE A 317 -0.97 -6.61 -4.54
N PHE A 318 -1.59 -5.55 -5.06
CA PHE A 318 -2.93 -5.15 -4.61
C PHE A 318 -4.03 -6.07 -5.13
N THR A 319 -3.88 -6.68 -6.31
CA THR A 319 -4.78 -7.74 -6.77
C THR A 319 -4.73 -8.93 -5.83
N LEU A 320 -3.53 -9.40 -5.47
CA LEU A 320 -3.35 -10.47 -4.50
C LEU A 320 -3.94 -10.11 -3.13
N ALA A 321 -3.75 -8.87 -2.65
CA ALA A 321 -4.37 -8.39 -1.42
C ALA A 321 -5.89 -8.55 -1.43
N GLY A 322 -6.54 -8.17 -2.53
CA GLY A 322 -8.00 -8.32 -2.69
C GLY A 322 -8.47 -9.79 -2.74
N PHE A 323 -7.74 -10.65 -3.45
CA PHE A 323 -8.13 -12.06 -3.60
C PHE A 323 -7.77 -12.94 -2.40
N LEU A 324 -6.65 -12.66 -1.72
CA LEU A 324 -6.21 -13.42 -0.54
C LEU A 324 -6.91 -12.98 0.75
N SER A 325 -7.54 -11.80 0.78
CA SER A 325 -8.30 -11.34 1.94
C SER A 325 -9.57 -12.18 2.11
N ARG A 326 -9.84 -12.61 3.36
CA ARG A 326 -11.06 -13.35 3.72
C ARG A 326 -12.23 -12.39 3.87
N HIS A 327 -13.46 -12.92 3.81
CA HIS A 327 -14.68 -12.10 3.99
C HIS A 327 -14.71 -11.33 5.32
N GLU A 328 -14.13 -11.90 6.36
CA GLU A 328 -13.99 -11.26 7.67
C GLU A 328 -13.00 -10.06 7.70
N GLN A 329 -12.10 -9.99 6.71
CA GLN A 329 -11.05 -8.97 6.62
C GLN A 329 -11.48 -7.79 5.74
N MET A 330 -12.27 -8.08 4.72
CA MET A 330 -12.74 -7.10 3.75
C MET A 330 -14.13 -7.51 3.27
N THR A 331 -15.11 -6.63 3.42
CA THR A 331 -16.47 -6.89 2.92
C THR A 331 -16.48 -7.03 1.40
N ALA A 332 -17.48 -7.69 0.83
CA ALA A 332 -17.64 -7.84 -0.62
C ALA A 332 -17.60 -6.50 -1.37
N THR A 333 -18.28 -5.47 -0.80
CA THR A 333 -18.29 -4.11 -1.37
C THR A 333 -16.89 -3.48 -1.32
N GLN A 334 -16.19 -3.57 -0.19
CA GLN A 334 -14.83 -3.04 -0.05
C GLN A 334 -13.87 -3.74 -1.00
N ARG A 335 -13.94 -5.07 -1.11
CA ARG A 335 -13.11 -5.86 -2.03
C ARG A 335 -13.35 -5.46 -3.48
N SER A 336 -14.62 -5.37 -3.87
CA SER A 336 -14.98 -4.91 -5.22
C SER A 336 -14.45 -3.51 -5.50
N ALA A 337 -14.63 -2.55 -4.58
CA ALA A 337 -14.12 -1.20 -4.70
C ALA A 337 -12.58 -1.18 -4.79
N PHE A 338 -11.89 -1.96 -3.95
CA PHE A 338 -10.43 -2.04 -3.91
C PHE A 338 -9.85 -2.58 -5.22
N ILE A 339 -10.37 -3.70 -5.71
CA ILE A 339 -9.92 -4.32 -6.97
C ILE A 339 -10.27 -3.40 -8.16
N ASN A 340 -11.43 -2.75 -8.14
CA ASN A 340 -11.83 -1.82 -9.19
C ASN A 340 -10.95 -0.58 -9.24
N LEU A 341 -10.59 -0.02 -8.09
CA LEU A 341 -9.69 1.12 -7.98
C LEU A 341 -8.27 0.75 -8.44
N ASN A 342 -7.78 -0.42 -8.03
CA ASN A 342 -6.48 -0.95 -8.46
C ASN A 342 -6.40 -1.10 -9.99
N ASN A 343 -7.41 -1.73 -10.60
CA ASN A 343 -7.47 -1.90 -12.05
C ASN A 343 -7.59 -0.57 -12.80
N GLY A 344 -8.40 0.37 -12.28
CA GLY A 344 -8.58 1.70 -12.87
C GLY A 344 -7.31 2.53 -12.82
N ALA A 345 -6.63 2.57 -11.68
CA ALA A 345 -5.37 3.28 -11.51
C ALA A 345 -4.26 2.70 -12.41
N PHE A 346 -4.13 1.38 -12.45
CA PHE A 346 -3.18 0.69 -13.32
C PHE A 346 -3.44 1.02 -14.81
N PHE A 347 -4.69 0.86 -15.26
CA PHE A 347 -5.07 1.16 -16.64
C PHE A 347 -4.76 2.61 -17.00
N GLY A 348 -5.19 3.57 -16.17
CA GLY A 348 -4.99 5.00 -16.44
C GLY A 348 -3.51 5.38 -16.51
N LEU A 349 -2.70 4.92 -15.55
CA LEU A 349 -1.29 5.28 -15.48
C LEU A 349 -0.44 4.62 -16.57
N ILE A 350 -0.70 3.36 -16.92
CA ILE A 350 -0.03 2.72 -18.07
C ILE A 350 -0.43 3.45 -19.34
N THR A 351 -1.72 3.76 -19.55
CA THR A 351 -2.20 4.49 -20.72
C THR A 351 -1.48 5.83 -20.86
N ILE A 352 -1.44 6.64 -19.78
CA ILE A 352 -0.76 7.94 -19.81
C ILE A 352 0.72 7.75 -20.14
N THR A 353 1.41 6.83 -19.47
CA THR A 353 2.84 6.56 -19.70
C THR A 353 3.13 6.12 -21.14
N LEU A 354 2.27 5.27 -21.70
CA LEU A 354 2.41 4.76 -23.05
C LEU A 354 2.17 5.85 -24.10
N LEU A 355 1.17 6.71 -23.88
CA LEU A 355 0.88 7.84 -24.78
C LEU A 355 1.96 8.93 -24.72
N GLN A 356 2.69 9.05 -23.60
CA GLN A 356 3.85 9.93 -23.46
C GLN A 356 5.10 9.40 -24.21
N THR A 357 5.13 8.11 -24.58
CA THR A 357 6.27 7.47 -25.23
C THR A 357 6.02 7.35 -26.75
N PRO A 358 6.55 8.23 -27.60
CA PRO A 358 6.21 8.27 -29.04
C PRO A 358 6.46 6.94 -29.74
N ALA A 359 7.57 6.25 -29.41
CA ALA A 359 7.96 4.98 -30.01
C ALA A 359 6.96 3.83 -29.79
N LEU A 360 6.13 3.90 -28.74
CA LEU A 360 5.18 2.85 -28.39
C LEU A 360 3.71 3.23 -28.65
N ARG A 361 3.47 4.48 -29.01
CA ARG A 361 2.11 5.00 -29.20
C ARG A 361 1.31 4.26 -30.25
N GLU A 362 1.97 3.87 -31.35
CA GLU A 362 1.33 3.11 -32.43
C GLU A 362 0.91 1.69 -31.99
N GLN A 363 1.55 1.14 -30.98
CA GLN A 363 1.29 -0.19 -30.43
C GLN A 363 0.34 -0.15 -29.24
N TYR A 364 -0.33 0.98 -28.98
CA TYR A 364 -1.22 1.16 -27.82
C TYR A 364 -2.29 0.05 -27.71
N TRP A 365 -2.80 -0.44 -28.82
CA TRP A 365 -3.83 -1.48 -28.87
C TRP A 365 -3.44 -2.79 -28.15
N ILE A 366 -2.13 -3.08 -28.05
CA ILE A 366 -1.62 -4.29 -27.38
C ILE A 366 -1.94 -4.25 -25.88
N PHE A 367 -1.80 -3.09 -25.26
CA PHE A 367 -2.00 -2.96 -23.82
C PHE A 367 -3.44 -3.26 -23.37
N PRO A 368 -4.51 -2.63 -23.91
CA PRO A 368 -5.86 -2.98 -23.53
C PRO A 368 -6.23 -4.43 -23.91
N LEU A 369 -5.64 -5.01 -24.96
CA LEU A 369 -5.84 -6.42 -25.32
C LEU A 369 -5.27 -7.35 -24.22
N VAL A 370 -4.03 -7.13 -23.81
CA VAL A 370 -3.37 -7.93 -22.75
C VAL A 370 -4.10 -7.77 -21.42
N LEU A 371 -4.48 -6.54 -21.07
CA LEU A 371 -5.22 -6.29 -19.84
C LEU A 371 -6.62 -6.91 -19.87
N SER A 372 -7.31 -6.90 -21.00
CA SER A 372 -8.58 -7.60 -21.21
C SER A 372 -8.44 -9.09 -20.90
N ALA A 373 -7.42 -9.75 -21.47
CA ALA A 373 -7.14 -11.16 -21.20
C ALA A 373 -6.84 -11.42 -19.72
N ALA A 374 -6.05 -10.54 -19.09
CA ALA A 374 -5.75 -10.64 -17.66
C ALA A 374 -7.01 -10.51 -16.79
N LEU A 375 -7.90 -9.53 -17.08
CA LEU A 375 -9.16 -9.36 -16.34
C LEU A 375 -10.14 -10.51 -16.58
N ALA A 376 -10.17 -11.10 -17.79
CA ALA A 376 -10.93 -12.33 -18.05
C ALA A 376 -10.40 -13.52 -17.24
N GLY A 377 -9.08 -13.62 -17.08
CA GLY A 377 -8.45 -14.57 -16.17
C GLY A 377 -8.83 -14.35 -14.71
N LEU A 378 -8.80 -13.09 -14.25
CA LEU A 378 -9.24 -12.71 -12.90
C LEU A 378 -10.73 -12.96 -12.67
N HIS A 379 -11.59 -12.72 -13.67
CA HIS A 379 -13.01 -13.12 -13.62
C HIS A 379 -13.15 -14.62 -13.32
N LYS A 380 -12.44 -15.47 -14.08
CA LYS A 380 -12.47 -16.93 -13.87
C LYS A 380 -11.96 -17.32 -12.49
N LEU A 381 -10.93 -16.63 -12.00
CA LEU A 381 -10.40 -16.83 -10.65
C LEU A 381 -11.42 -16.40 -9.58
N ALA A 382 -12.05 -15.22 -9.75
CA ALA A 382 -13.08 -14.71 -8.84
C ALA A 382 -14.27 -15.69 -8.73
N ARG A 383 -14.76 -16.21 -9.85
CA ARG A 383 -15.83 -17.23 -9.88
C ARG A 383 -15.45 -18.52 -9.12
N ARG A 384 -14.16 -18.85 -9.06
CA ARG A 384 -13.68 -20.06 -8.38
C ARG A 384 -13.40 -19.83 -6.89
N GLN A 385 -12.80 -18.71 -6.52
CA GLN A 385 -12.34 -18.44 -5.17
C GLN A 385 -13.37 -17.66 -4.33
N LEU A 386 -14.23 -16.87 -4.97
CA LEU A 386 -15.22 -15.99 -4.35
C LEU A 386 -16.61 -16.25 -4.92
N PRO A 387 -17.16 -17.48 -4.80
CA PRO A 387 -18.46 -17.83 -5.38
C PRO A 387 -19.61 -16.97 -4.81
N ASP A 388 -19.46 -16.51 -3.57
CA ASP A 388 -20.44 -15.69 -2.87
C ASP A 388 -20.42 -14.22 -3.28
N GLU A 389 -19.50 -13.80 -4.16
CA GLU A 389 -19.34 -12.43 -4.63
C GLU A 389 -19.48 -12.31 -6.16
N PRO A 390 -20.65 -12.63 -6.73
CA PRO A 390 -20.84 -12.65 -8.19
C PRO A 390 -20.63 -11.27 -8.82
N LEU A 391 -20.98 -10.17 -8.12
CA LEU A 391 -20.81 -8.80 -8.59
C LEU A 391 -19.36 -8.47 -8.99
N LEU A 392 -18.39 -8.89 -8.19
CA LEU A 392 -16.99 -8.67 -8.51
C LEU A 392 -16.61 -9.37 -9.83
N ALA A 393 -17.01 -10.62 -9.97
CA ALA A 393 -16.72 -11.41 -11.16
C ALA A 393 -17.37 -10.78 -12.41
N ASP A 394 -18.61 -10.34 -12.31
CA ASP A 394 -19.34 -9.74 -13.43
C ASP A 394 -18.75 -8.37 -13.85
N VAL A 395 -18.34 -7.55 -12.90
CA VAL A 395 -17.64 -6.28 -13.18
C VAL A 395 -16.28 -6.52 -13.86
N LEU A 396 -15.52 -7.54 -13.44
CA LEU A 396 -14.25 -7.90 -14.10
C LEU A 396 -14.49 -8.32 -15.55
N LEU A 397 -15.54 -9.12 -15.82
CA LEU A 397 -15.90 -9.54 -17.17
C LEU A 397 -16.35 -8.36 -18.04
N ALA A 398 -17.19 -7.48 -17.51
CA ALA A 398 -17.62 -6.28 -18.20
C ALA A 398 -16.44 -5.38 -18.60
N LYS A 399 -15.49 -5.17 -17.68
CA LYS A 399 -14.25 -4.41 -17.96
C LYS A 399 -13.39 -5.10 -19.01
N ALA A 400 -13.25 -6.43 -18.95
CA ALA A 400 -12.52 -7.19 -19.96
C ALA A 400 -13.14 -6.99 -21.35
N GLY A 401 -14.49 -7.05 -21.45
CA GLY A 401 -15.20 -6.77 -22.70
C GLY A 401 -14.97 -5.36 -23.22
N LEU A 402 -15.07 -4.35 -22.36
CA LEU A 402 -14.83 -2.95 -22.74
C LEU A 402 -13.40 -2.72 -23.24
N LEU A 403 -12.41 -3.32 -22.56
CA LEU A 403 -11.01 -3.23 -22.97
C LEU A 403 -10.74 -3.97 -24.30
N LEU A 404 -11.42 -5.07 -24.55
CA LEU A 404 -11.33 -5.78 -25.83
C LEU A 404 -11.87 -4.90 -26.97
N ILE A 405 -13.02 -4.26 -26.78
CA ILE A 405 -13.60 -3.31 -27.73
C ILE A 405 -12.61 -2.16 -27.98
N LEU A 406 -12.04 -1.59 -26.92
CA LEU A 406 -11.04 -0.52 -27.03
C LEU A 406 -9.81 -0.98 -27.81
N ALA A 407 -9.31 -2.19 -27.59
CA ALA A 407 -8.18 -2.76 -28.32
C ALA A 407 -8.48 -2.89 -29.82
N ILE A 408 -9.67 -3.38 -30.17
CA ILE A 408 -10.08 -3.52 -31.58
C ILE A 408 -10.22 -2.15 -32.25
N MET A 409 -10.83 -1.17 -31.58
CA MET A 409 -10.98 0.19 -32.10
C MET A 409 -9.62 0.86 -32.36
N THR A 410 -8.71 0.74 -31.41
CA THR A 410 -7.36 1.35 -31.53
C THR A 410 -6.49 0.62 -32.55
N LEU A 411 -6.63 -0.69 -32.71
CA LEU A 411 -5.97 -1.45 -33.77
C LEU A 411 -6.43 -0.97 -35.15
N HIS A 412 -7.75 -0.82 -35.33
CA HIS A 412 -8.31 -0.36 -36.61
C HIS A 412 -7.85 1.07 -36.95
N GLN A 413 -7.77 1.97 -36.00
CA GLN A 413 -7.23 3.31 -36.21
C GLN A 413 -5.74 3.27 -36.61
N ALA A 414 -4.93 2.38 -36.01
CA ALA A 414 -3.52 2.22 -36.36
C ALA A 414 -3.34 1.67 -37.78
N GLU A 415 -4.23 0.82 -38.30
CA GLU A 415 -4.21 0.32 -39.64
C GLU A 415 -4.57 1.39 -40.68
N ILE A 416 -5.61 2.19 -40.42
CA ILE A 416 -6.02 3.30 -41.28
C ILE A 416 -4.89 4.33 -41.39
N GLY A 417 -4.27 4.70 -40.25
CA GLY A 417 -3.15 5.64 -40.20
C GLY A 417 -1.95 5.19 -41.09
N ARG A 418 -1.66 3.89 -41.09
CA ARG A 418 -0.57 3.31 -41.91
C ARG A 418 -0.91 3.23 -43.40
N ALA A 419 -2.18 3.16 -43.76
CA ALA A 419 -2.59 3.09 -45.17
C ALA A 419 -2.56 4.47 -45.88
N HIS A 420 -2.43 5.56 -45.09
CA HIS A 420 -2.41 6.94 -45.61
C HIS A 420 -0.99 7.57 -45.62
N VAL A 421 0.05 6.87 -45.19
CA VAL A 421 1.47 7.26 -45.26
C VAL A 421 2.16 6.45 -46.35
#